data_372ea541524480a79bcb8d87ba381f45
#
_entry.id   372ea541524480a79bcb8d87ba381f45
#
_cell.length_a   1.000
_cell.length_b   1.000
_cell.length_c   1.000
_cell.angle_alpha   90.00
_cell.angle_beta   90.00
_cell.angle_gamma   90.00
#
_symmetry.space_group_name_H-M   'P 1'
#
loop_
_entity.id
_entity.type
_entity.pdbx_description
1 polymer ?
#
loop_
_entity_poly.entity_id
_entity_poly.type
_entity_poly.pdbx_seq_one_letter_code
_entity_poly.pdbx_strand_id
1 'polypeptide(L)'
;MYDQLRFDYLSCAGHPHLHTPNFDRVAGMGVRFTNAYVQSPICGGSRMCFYTGRYASSHGAQWNGFPLRVGEMTMGDHLRNSGMDCWLIGKTHMKADAAGMARLGLSADSVIGARQAECGFDTWIRDDGLWGYGPDGFYDEKRSPYNEYLKSQGYQSQNPWADFANAGVDGEEIASGWIFKNANKPANIAEEHSETPWLTSKTIEFIETRDKETPWMAHVSYIKPHWPYIVPAPYHNMYDARHVPPAKRHAIEQDDPHPVFGAYQGNKIAQAFQKEKVRQKVIPAYMGLIKQCDDQLGRLLTYLEDSGRLKDTMIVLTSDHGDSR
;
A
#
# COMPACT_ATOMS: atom_id res chain seq x y z
N MET A 1 1.91 1.02 6.91
CA MET A 1 2.29 -0.03 5.93
C MET A 1 2.31 0.56 4.54
N TYR A 2 3.28 0.18 3.71
CA TYR A 2 3.35 0.57 2.29
C TYR A 2 3.21 -0.68 1.44
N ASP A 3 2.44 -0.57 0.33
CA ASP A 3 2.23 -1.72 -0.56
C ASP A 3 3.40 -1.84 -1.53
N GLN A 4 4.02 -3.02 -1.59
CA GLN A 4 5.08 -3.34 -2.55
C GLN A 4 6.38 -2.52 -2.37
N LEU A 5 6.64 -2.00 -1.17
CA LEU A 5 7.87 -1.26 -0.88
C LEU A 5 9.03 -2.22 -0.62
N ARG A 6 10.05 -2.19 -1.47
CA ARG A 6 11.28 -2.95 -1.30
C ARG A 6 12.17 -2.31 -0.22
N PHE A 7 12.71 -3.14 0.66
CA PHE A 7 13.61 -2.68 1.72
C PHE A 7 14.90 -2.05 1.17
N ASP A 8 15.44 -2.61 0.07
CA ASP A 8 16.71 -2.16 -0.54
C ASP A 8 16.56 -0.88 -1.38
N TYR A 9 15.36 -0.29 -1.41
CA TYR A 9 15.09 1.05 -1.96
C TYR A 9 14.93 2.13 -0.87
N LEU A 10 15.46 1.88 0.33
CA LEU A 10 15.54 2.87 1.40
C LEU A 10 16.99 3.26 1.64
N SER A 11 17.26 4.55 1.92
CA SER A 11 18.62 5.02 2.18
C SER A 11 19.22 4.40 3.44
N CYS A 12 18.43 4.16 4.49
CA CYS A 12 18.87 3.43 5.68
C CYS A 12 19.25 1.96 5.39
N ALA A 13 18.84 1.39 4.27
CA ALA A 13 19.22 0.07 3.81
C ALA A 13 20.37 0.11 2.78
N GLY A 14 20.92 1.29 2.47
CA GLY A 14 22.08 1.48 1.62
C GLY A 14 21.77 1.69 0.14
N HIS A 15 20.57 2.14 -0.24
CA HIS A 15 20.30 2.49 -1.63
C HIS A 15 21.22 3.64 -2.10
N PRO A 16 21.94 3.48 -3.24
CA PRO A 16 23.01 4.42 -3.59
C PRO A 16 22.51 5.79 -4.10
N HIS A 17 21.28 5.88 -4.57
CA HIS A 17 20.78 7.07 -5.27
C HIS A 17 19.48 7.62 -4.69
N LEU A 18 18.69 6.79 -4.03
CA LEU A 18 17.41 7.19 -3.46
C LEU A 18 17.62 7.66 -2.01
N HIS A 19 17.25 8.90 -1.73
CA HIS A 19 17.33 9.50 -0.40
C HIS A 19 15.95 9.55 0.24
N THR A 20 15.81 8.84 1.36
CA THR A 20 14.57 8.70 2.12
C THR A 20 14.78 9.13 3.58
N PRO A 21 15.03 10.45 3.83
CA PRO A 21 15.44 10.93 5.14
C PRO A 21 14.38 10.73 6.23
N ASN A 22 13.11 10.66 5.88
CA ASN A 22 12.04 10.46 6.84
C ASN A 22 11.89 8.99 7.25
N PHE A 23 12.10 8.04 6.32
CA PHE A 23 12.28 6.62 6.67
C PHE A 23 13.53 6.42 7.54
N ASP A 24 14.63 7.10 7.21
CA ASP A 24 15.87 7.05 7.99
C ASP A 24 15.66 7.62 9.38
N ARG A 25 14.88 8.69 9.52
CA ARG A 25 14.50 9.27 10.82
C ARG A 25 13.77 8.25 11.69
N VAL A 26 12.78 7.53 11.15
CA VAL A 26 12.07 6.47 11.91
C VAL A 26 13.04 5.35 12.28
N ALA A 27 13.90 4.92 11.35
CA ALA A 27 14.91 3.90 11.63
C ALA A 27 15.89 4.33 12.73
N GLY A 28 16.24 5.62 12.79
CA GLY A 28 17.15 6.19 13.80
C GLY A 28 16.50 6.40 15.18
N MET A 29 15.17 6.48 15.25
CA MET A 29 14.43 6.64 16.52
C MET A 29 14.20 5.32 17.27
N GLY A 30 14.45 4.17 16.63
CA GLY A 30 14.09 2.88 17.21
C GLY A 30 14.95 1.72 16.72
N VAL A 31 14.32 0.59 16.45
CA VAL A 31 14.97 -0.64 16.01
C VAL A 31 14.62 -0.92 14.56
N ARG A 32 15.64 -1.08 13.71
CA ARG A 32 15.49 -1.52 12.33
C ARG A 32 15.81 -3.02 12.22
N PHE A 33 14.85 -3.80 11.80
CA PHE A 33 15.03 -5.22 11.51
C PHE A 33 15.68 -5.38 10.13
N THR A 34 16.89 -5.92 10.08
CA THR A 34 17.65 -6.11 8.83
C THR A 34 17.26 -7.38 8.09
N ASN A 35 16.64 -8.33 8.78
CA ASN A 35 16.18 -9.63 8.26
C ASN A 35 14.72 -9.85 8.64
N ALA A 36 13.82 -9.25 7.87
CA ALA A 36 12.38 -9.44 8.00
C ALA A 36 11.83 -10.07 6.72
N TYR A 37 11.14 -11.20 6.85
CA TYR A 37 10.65 -11.98 5.71
C TYR A 37 9.14 -12.11 5.76
N VAL A 38 8.50 -11.78 4.64
CA VAL A 38 7.06 -11.99 4.46
C VAL A 38 6.77 -13.48 4.22
N GLN A 39 5.59 -13.93 4.62
CA GLN A 39 5.17 -15.32 4.47
C GLN A 39 4.53 -15.61 3.11
N SER A 40 4.25 -14.58 2.35
CA SER A 40 3.74 -14.63 0.99
C SER A 40 4.21 -13.41 0.20
N PRO A 41 4.62 -13.55 -1.06
CA PRO A 41 5.02 -12.42 -1.90
C PRO A 41 3.82 -11.71 -2.57
N ILE A 42 2.59 -12.02 -2.17
CA ILE A 42 1.34 -11.51 -2.74
C ILE A 42 0.58 -10.73 -1.68
N CYS A 43 0.09 -9.54 -2.03
CA CYS A 43 -0.54 -8.58 -1.11
C CYS A 43 -1.58 -9.23 -0.17
N GLY A 44 -2.62 -9.88 -0.72
CA GLY A 44 -3.67 -10.50 0.09
C GLY A 44 -3.13 -11.57 1.04
N GLY A 45 -2.35 -12.53 0.54
CA GLY A 45 -1.76 -13.58 1.36
C GLY A 45 -0.82 -13.03 2.43
N SER A 46 0.07 -12.09 2.07
CA SER A 46 0.99 -11.45 3.01
C SER A 46 0.26 -10.68 4.10
N ARG A 47 -0.72 -9.87 3.70
CA ARG A 47 -1.51 -9.05 4.63
C ARG A 47 -2.30 -9.90 5.61
N MET A 48 -2.91 -11.01 5.15
CA MET A 48 -3.61 -11.93 6.05
C MET A 48 -2.65 -12.62 7.03
N CYS A 49 -1.44 -12.97 6.60
CA CYS A 49 -0.40 -13.46 7.52
C CYS A 49 -0.03 -12.38 8.56
N PHE A 50 0.14 -11.14 8.13
CA PHE A 50 0.47 -10.02 9.00
C PHE A 50 -0.64 -9.73 10.03
N TYR A 51 -1.90 -9.67 9.59
CA TYR A 51 -3.02 -9.36 10.48
C TYR A 51 -3.34 -10.48 11.47
N THR A 52 -3.11 -11.74 11.09
CA THR A 52 -3.38 -12.90 11.96
C THR A 52 -2.19 -13.33 12.79
N GLY A 53 -0.97 -12.92 12.43
CA GLY A 53 0.27 -13.45 13.00
C GLY A 53 0.51 -14.94 12.68
N ARG A 54 -0.13 -15.48 11.64
CA ARG A 54 -0.12 -16.91 11.30
C ARG A 54 0.38 -17.13 9.87
N TYR A 55 0.88 -18.33 9.61
CA TYR A 55 1.25 -18.74 8.25
C TYR A 55 0.02 -18.91 7.34
N ALA A 56 0.18 -18.64 6.04
CA ALA A 56 -0.87 -18.76 5.04
C ALA A 56 -1.52 -20.17 5.02
N SER A 57 -0.73 -21.22 5.26
CA SER A 57 -1.23 -22.58 5.39
C SER A 57 -2.17 -22.80 6.59
N SER A 58 -2.07 -21.97 7.62
CA SER A 58 -2.87 -22.09 8.83
C SER A 58 -4.22 -21.37 8.72
N HIS A 59 -4.26 -20.15 8.15
CA HIS A 59 -5.50 -19.38 8.01
C HIS A 59 -6.19 -19.56 6.65
N GLY A 60 -5.51 -20.13 5.65
CA GLY A 60 -6.09 -20.51 4.36
C GLY A 60 -6.27 -19.40 3.32
N ALA A 61 -6.14 -18.13 3.68
CA ALA A 61 -6.19 -17.00 2.74
C ALA A 61 -4.82 -16.80 2.07
N GLN A 62 -4.53 -17.61 1.08
CA GLN A 62 -3.18 -17.75 0.50
C GLN A 62 -2.89 -16.81 -0.66
N TRP A 63 -3.91 -16.17 -1.22
CA TRP A 63 -3.82 -15.35 -2.44
C TRP A 63 -4.81 -14.18 -2.40
N ASN A 64 -4.68 -13.26 -3.36
CA ASN A 64 -5.66 -12.18 -3.53
C ASN A 64 -7.06 -12.74 -3.81
N GLY A 65 -8.07 -12.19 -3.15
CA GLY A 65 -9.45 -12.64 -3.30
C GLY A 65 -9.82 -13.93 -2.55
N PHE A 66 -8.90 -14.54 -1.82
CA PHE A 66 -9.21 -15.61 -0.87
C PHE A 66 -9.68 -15.01 0.45
N PRO A 67 -10.89 -15.31 0.91
CA PRO A 67 -11.39 -14.73 2.13
C PRO A 67 -10.67 -15.27 3.37
N LEU A 68 -10.43 -14.39 4.34
CA LEU A 68 -10.09 -14.82 5.69
C LEU A 68 -11.37 -15.32 6.36
N ARG A 69 -11.33 -16.51 6.94
CA ARG A 69 -12.52 -17.13 7.55
C ARG A 69 -13.04 -16.27 8.70
N VAL A 70 -14.38 -16.14 8.75
CA VAL A 70 -15.04 -15.48 9.88
C VAL A 70 -14.70 -16.16 11.19
N GLY A 71 -14.36 -15.37 12.22
CA GLY A 71 -13.91 -15.88 13.52
C GLY A 71 -12.40 -16.09 13.63
N GLU A 72 -11.63 -15.89 12.55
CA GLU A 72 -10.18 -15.84 12.67
C GLU A 72 -9.78 -14.58 13.43
N MET A 73 -9.04 -14.74 14.52
CA MET A 73 -8.58 -13.62 15.34
C MET A 73 -7.49 -12.83 14.61
N THR A 74 -7.66 -11.53 14.59
CA THR A 74 -6.74 -10.62 13.90
C THR A 74 -6.12 -9.59 14.85
N MET A 75 -5.15 -8.84 14.34
CA MET A 75 -4.46 -7.79 15.12
C MET A 75 -5.45 -6.80 15.74
N GLY A 76 -6.48 -6.38 15.00
CA GLY A 76 -7.51 -5.48 15.54
C GLY A 76 -8.27 -6.10 16.71
N ASP A 77 -8.58 -7.40 16.65
CA ASP A 77 -9.27 -8.10 17.75
C ASP A 77 -8.37 -8.23 18.99
N HIS A 78 -7.10 -8.62 18.79
CA HIS A 78 -6.15 -8.76 19.89
C HIS A 78 -5.88 -7.44 20.62
N LEU A 79 -5.67 -6.35 19.88
CA LEU A 79 -5.42 -5.04 20.46
C LEU A 79 -6.66 -4.48 21.16
N ARG A 80 -7.85 -4.68 20.60
CA ARG A 80 -9.11 -4.29 21.23
C ARG A 80 -9.34 -5.04 22.52
N ASN A 81 -9.01 -6.33 22.60
CA ASN A 81 -9.07 -7.09 23.83
C ASN A 81 -8.10 -6.57 24.92
N SER A 82 -7.09 -5.78 24.52
CA SER A 82 -6.18 -5.08 25.42
C SER A 82 -6.64 -3.65 25.75
N GLY A 83 -7.87 -3.26 25.40
CA GLY A 83 -8.45 -1.96 25.69
C GLY A 83 -8.05 -0.83 24.72
N MET A 84 -7.60 -1.17 23.51
CA MET A 84 -7.16 -0.20 22.51
C MET A 84 -8.19 -0.09 21.38
N ASP A 85 -8.55 1.13 21.01
CA ASP A 85 -9.34 1.39 19.80
C ASP A 85 -8.49 1.13 18.54
N CYS A 86 -9.00 0.34 17.60
CA CYS A 86 -8.25 -0.09 16.43
C CYS A 86 -8.93 0.36 15.14
N TRP A 87 -8.24 1.20 14.36
CA TRP A 87 -8.79 1.88 13.20
C TRP A 87 -8.01 1.59 11.92
N LEU A 88 -8.77 1.47 10.82
CA LEU A 88 -8.25 1.33 9.47
C LEU A 88 -8.26 2.67 8.73
N ILE A 89 -7.14 3.01 8.12
CA ILE A 89 -6.99 4.15 7.20
C ILE A 89 -6.25 3.66 5.95
N GLY A 90 -6.98 3.36 4.89
CA GLY A 90 -6.43 2.88 3.61
C GLY A 90 -6.70 1.40 3.33
N LYS A 91 -5.68 0.69 2.83
CA LYS A 91 -5.82 -0.63 2.21
C LYS A 91 -5.72 -1.80 3.19
N THR A 92 -6.67 -2.74 3.15
CA THR A 92 -6.52 -4.07 3.75
C THR A 92 -6.29 -5.18 2.74
N HIS A 93 -6.79 -5.03 1.52
CA HIS A 93 -6.86 -6.09 0.51
C HIS A 93 -7.59 -7.35 1.01
N MET A 94 -8.39 -7.22 2.06
CA MET A 94 -9.16 -8.32 2.59
C MET A 94 -10.39 -8.56 1.73
N LYS A 95 -10.70 -9.82 1.51
CA LYS A 95 -12.01 -10.27 1.04
C LYS A 95 -12.78 -10.83 2.21
N ALA A 96 -13.99 -10.34 2.43
CA ALA A 96 -14.86 -10.86 3.48
C ALA A 96 -15.33 -12.29 3.19
N ASP A 97 -15.45 -13.11 4.24
CA ASP A 97 -16.05 -14.45 4.16
C ASP A 97 -17.58 -14.33 4.19
N ALA A 98 -18.15 -13.94 3.04
CA ALA A 98 -19.59 -13.74 2.90
C ALA A 98 -20.42 -14.97 3.31
N ALA A 99 -19.98 -16.15 2.93
CA ALA A 99 -20.67 -17.40 3.24
C ALA A 99 -20.62 -17.71 4.75
N GLY A 100 -19.46 -17.49 5.39
CA GLY A 100 -19.31 -17.66 6.84
C GLY A 100 -20.17 -16.65 7.62
N MET A 101 -20.18 -15.39 7.20
CA MET A 101 -21.01 -14.36 7.82
C MET A 101 -22.50 -14.68 7.69
N ALA A 102 -22.97 -15.05 6.50
CA ALA A 102 -24.37 -15.44 6.27
C ALA A 102 -24.76 -16.65 7.13
N ARG A 103 -23.91 -17.67 7.21
CA ARG A 103 -24.14 -18.85 8.04
C ARG A 103 -24.28 -18.53 9.53
N LEU A 104 -23.60 -17.47 10.00
CA LEU A 104 -23.64 -17.04 11.41
C LEU A 104 -24.66 -15.92 11.64
N GLY A 105 -25.43 -15.51 10.63
CA GLY A 105 -26.39 -14.41 10.74
C GLY A 105 -25.75 -13.05 11.02
N LEU A 106 -24.48 -12.85 10.64
CA LEU A 106 -23.78 -11.58 10.77
C LEU A 106 -24.14 -10.66 9.61
N SER A 107 -24.70 -9.50 9.93
CA SER A 107 -24.94 -8.46 8.94
C SER A 107 -23.67 -7.65 8.68
N ALA A 108 -23.43 -7.31 7.42
CA ALA A 108 -22.27 -6.54 6.99
C ALA A 108 -22.22 -5.12 7.57
N ASP A 109 -23.37 -4.53 7.81
CA ASP A 109 -23.55 -3.20 8.38
C ASP A 109 -23.55 -3.18 9.94
N SER A 110 -23.51 -4.36 10.55
CA SER A 110 -23.31 -4.45 12.02
C SER A 110 -21.84 -4.17 12.38
N VAL A 111 -21.59 -3.67 13.58
CA VAL A 111 -20.24 -3.44 14.10
C VAL A 111 -19.37 -4.70 14.03
N ILE A 112 -19.91 -5.85 14.42
CA ILE A 112 -19.19 -7.13 14.37
C ILE A 112 -18.93 -7.54 12.92
N GLY A 113 -19.93 -7.41 12.04
CA GLY A 113 -19.81 -7.75 10.64
C GLY A 113 -18.77 -6.90 9.92
N ALA A 114 -18.79 -5.59 10.13
CA ALA A 114 -17.80 -4.67 9.59
C ALA A 114 -16.37 -5.02 10.05
N ARG A 115 -16.18 -5.29 11.34
CA ARG A 115 -14.88 -5.72 11.89
C ARG A 115 -14.40 -7.05 11.32
N GLN A 116 -15.31 -8.01 11.12
CA GLN A 116 -14.96 -9.29 10.48
C GLN A 116 -14.57 -9.11 9.01
N ALA A 117 -15.13 -8.13 8.33
CA ALA A 117 -14.78 -7.79 6.96
C ALA A 117 -13.46 -7.00 6.84
N GLU A 118 -12.99 -6.37 7.93
CA GLU A 118 -11.84 -5.46 7.92
C GLU A 118 -10.76 -5.84 8.95
N CYS A 119 -10.45 -7.12 9.07
CA CYS A 119 -9.37 -7.64 9.91
C CYS A 119 -9.42 -7.15 11.37
N GLY A 120 -10.62 -7.03 11.93
CA GLY A 120 -10.85 -6.59 13.31
C GLY A 120 -10.79 -5.06 13.49
N PHE A 121 -10.56 -4.27 12.45
CA PHE A 121 -10.53 -2.81 12.55
C PHE A 121 -11.91 -2.18 12.47
N ASP A 122 -12.08 -1.05 13.14
CA ASP A 122 -13.09 -0.07 12.81
C ASP A 122 -12.59 0.76 11.62
N THR A 123 -13.44 1.06 10.67
CA THR A 123 -13.03 1.73 9.44
C THR A 123 -13.20 3.24 9.56
N TRP A 124 -12.09 3.98 9.53
CA TRP A 124 -12.12 5.42 9.28
C TRP A 124 -12.27 5.71 7.80
N ILE A 125 -11.35 5.15 7.01
CA ILE A 125 -11.40 5.16 5.54
C ILE A 125 -10.83 3.85 5.05
N ARG A 126 -11.53 3.18 4.15
CA ARG A 126 -10.98 2.09 3.34
C ARG A 126 -10.77 2.56 1.91
N ASP A 127 -9.58 2.33 1.38
CA ASP A 127 -9.25 2.58 -0.01
C ASP A 127 -8.24 1.54 -0.50
N ASP A 128 -8.69 0.60 -1.33
CA ASP A 128 -7.85 -0.41 -1.97
C ASP A 128 -7.43 -0.01 -3.40
N GLY A 129 -7.87 1.16 -3.89
CA GLY A 129 -7.66 1.62 -5.27
C GLY A 129 -8.41 0.79 -6.30
N LEU A 130 -7.98 0.85 -7.56
CA LEU A 130 -8.37 0.01 -8.70
C LEU A 130 -9.77 0.27 -9.27
N TRP A 131 -10.80 0.43 -8.46
CA TRP A 131 -12.19 0.41 -8.90
C TRP A 131 -12.85 1.78 -8.84
N GLY A 132 -13.68 2.08 -9.82
CA GLY A 132 -14.43 3.33 -9.85
C GLY A 132 -15.51 3.44 -8.78
N TYR A 133 -15.90 2.34 -8.18
CA TYR A 133 -16.95 2.25 -7.18
C TYR A 133 -16.47 1.81 -5.79
N GLY A 134 -15.17 1.73 -5.58
CA GLY A 134 -14.58 1.30 -4.32
C GLY A 134 -14.17 -0.16 -4.27
N PRO A 135 -13.60 -0.60 -3.14
CA PRO A 135 -13.13 -1.96 -2.96
C PRO A 135 -14.29 -2.96 -2.89
N ASP A 136 -13.99 -4.20 -3.29
CA ASP A 136 -14.92 -5.32 -3.20
C ASP A 136 -14.98 -5.84 -1.77
N GLY A 137 -15.81 -5.20 -0.94
CA GLY A 137 -16.01 -5.57 0.45
C GLY A 137 -17.44 -5.35 0.91
N PHE A 138 -17.81 -5.93 2.05
CA PHE A 138 -19.14 -5.77 2.63
C PHE A 138 -19.43 -4.36 3.08
N TYR A 139 -18.39 -3.70 3.54
CA TYR A 139 -18.51 -2.48 4.31
C TYR A 139 -18.84 -1.26 3.46
N ASP A 140 -18.28 -1.20 2.25
CA ASP A 140 -18.40 -0.02 1.40
C ASP A 140 -18.38 -0.40 -0.08
N GLU A 141 -19.23 -1.35 -0.46
CA GLU A 141 -19.23 -2.04 -1.75
C GLU A 141 -19.20 -1.13 -2.98
N LYS A 142 -19.69 0.07 -2.87
CA LYS A 142 -19.92 0.96 -4.03
C LYS A 142 -19.33 2.36 -3.84
N ARG A 143 -18.53 2.55 -2.80
CA ARG A 143 -17.87 3.81 -2.51
C ARG A 143 -16.38 3.73 -2.71
N SER A 144 -15.84 4.74 -3.37
CA SER A 144 -14.41 5.05 -3.35
C SER A 144 -14.27 6.44 -2.76
N PRO A 145 -13.92 6.56 -1.47
CA PRO A 145 -13.74 7.86 -0.82
C PRO A 145 -12.73 8.74 -1.55
N TYR A 146 -11.70 8.12 -2.13
CA TYR A 146 -10.71 8.84 -2.92
C TYR A 146 -11.30 9.34 -4.26
N ASN A 147 -12.07 8.52 -4.97
CA ASN A 147 -12.75 8.98 -6.20
C ASN A 147 -13.77 10.09 -5.91
N GLU A 148 -14.49 10.02 -4.80
CA GLU A 148 -15.40 11.09 -4.37
C GLU A 148 -14.63 12.39 -4.10
N TYR A 149 -13.49 12.30 -3.40
CA TYR A 149 -12.58 13.42 -3.19
C TYR A 149 -12.10 14.01 -4.52
N LEU A 150 -11.60 13.18 -5.44
CA LEU A 150 -11.13 13.65 -6.74
C LEU A 150 -12.22 14.37 -7.52
N LYS A 151 -13.43 13.84 -7.53
CA LYS A 151 -14.58 14.51 -8.16
C LYS A 151 -14.88 15.88 -7.53
N SER A 152 -14.77 15.99 -6.20
CA SER A 152 -14.93 17.28 -5.50
C SER A 152 -13.85 18.28 -5.85
N GLN A 153 -12.65 17.84 -6.24
CA GLN A 153 -11.55 18.66 -6.71
C GLN A 153 -11.59 18.96 -8.23
N GLY A 154 -12.67 18.54 -8.92
CA GLY A 154 -12.87 18.83 -10.35
C GLY A 154 -12.38 17.74 -11.31
N TYR A 155 -11.83 16.63 -10.84
CA TYR A 155 -11.40 15.50 -11.68
C TYR A 155 -12.60 14.62 -12.05
N GLN A 156 -13.29 14.97 -13.11
CA GLN A 156 -14.57 14.37 -13.48
C GLN A 156 -14.39 13.21 -14.46
N SER A 157 -14.65 11.97 -14.00
CA SER A 157 -14.75 10.77 -14.85
C SER A 157 -15.53 9.67 -14.11
N GLN A 158 -15.72 8.53 -14.75
CA GLN A 158 -16.31 7.36 -14.08
C GLN A 158 -15.35 6.75 -13.06
N ASN A 159 -14.05 6.79 -13.33
CA ASN A 159 -13.01 6.32 -12.42
C ASN A 159 -11.82 7.32 -12.36
N PRO A 160 -11.95 8.42 -11.60
CA PRO A 160 -10.88 9.41 -11.47
C PRO A 160 -9.54 8.83 -11.00
N TRP A 161 -9.58 7.79 -10.17
CA TRP A 161 -8.38 7.06 -9.76
C TRP A 161 -7.58 6.56 -10.97
N ALA A 162 -8.24 5.96 -11.97
CA ALA A 162 -7.59 5.42 -13.17
C ALA A 162 -7.26 6.51 -14.20
N ASP A 163 -8.18 7.47 -14.40
CA ASP A 163 -8.12 8.41 -15.51
C ASP A 163 -7.28 9.66 -15.21
N PHE A 164 -7.03 9.93 -13.93
CA PHE A 164 -6.22 11.05 -13.47
C PHE A 164 -5.03 10.60 -12.61
N ALA A 165 -5.27 10.06 -11.43
CA ALA A 165 -4.21 9.76 -10.47
C ALA A 165 -3.22 8.70 -10.97
N ASN A 166 -3.68 7.74 -11.78
CA ASN A 166 -2.88 6.66 -12.34
C ASN A 166 -2.85 6.68 -13.88
N ALA A 167 -3.07 7.83 -14.50
CA ALA A 167 -2.84 8.09 -15.91
C ALA A 167 -1.71 9.08 -16.11
N GLY A 168 -0.91 8.89 -17.14
CA GLY A 168 0.18 9.82 -17.52
C GLY A 168 -0.28 10.84 -18.55
N VAL A 169 0.32 12.02 -18.54
CA VAL A 169 0.07 13.08 -19.53
C VAL A 169 1.25 13.20 -20.49
N ASP A 170 0.97 13.32 -21.80
CA ASP A 170 1.93 13.60 -22.86
C ASP A 170 1.35 14.65 -23.80
N GLY A 171 1.64 15.92 -23.54
CA GLY A 171 0.95 17.02 -24.20
C GLY A 171 -0.55 17.00 -23.86
N GLU A 172 -1.41 16.83 -24.84
CA GLU A 172 -2.87 16.72 -24.69
C GLU A 172 -3.35 15.26 -24.55
N GLU A 173 -2.46 14.27 -24.76
CA GLU A 173 -2.83 12.86 -24.68
C GLU A 173 -2.76 12.33 -23.28
N ILE A 174 -3.85 11.66 -22.85
CA ILE A 174 -3.90 10.90 -21.60
C ILE A 174 -3.50 9.45 -21.90
N ALA A 175 -2.48 8.99 -21.18
CA ALA A 175 -1.88 7.67 -21.39
C ALA A 175 -2.10 6.79 -20.16
N SER A 176 -2.62 5.58 -20.35
CA SER A 176 -2.85 4.63 -19.26
C SER A 176 -1.57 4.29 -18.48
N GLY A 177 -1.61 4.43 -17.17
CA GLY A 177 -0.52 4.05 -16.28
C GLY A 177 -0.27 2.55 -16.17
N TRP A 178 -1.23 1.74 -16.61
CA TRP A 178 -1.09 0.28 -16.67
C TRP A 178 -0.06 -0.19 -17.70
N ILE A 179 0.40 0.71 -18.58
CA ILE A 179 1.34 0.41 -19.66
C ILE A 179 2.72 0.95 -19.30
N PHE A 180 3.69 0.09 -19.04
CA PHE A 180 5.05 0.42 -18.60
C PHE A 180 5.79 1.45 -19.48
N LYS A 181 5.49 1.51 -20.79
CA LYS A 181 6.09 2.53 -21.66
C LYS A 181 5.73 3.96 -21.24
N ASN A 182 4.66 4.14 -20.44
CA ASN A 182 4.16 5.43 -20.00
C ASN A 182 4.70 5.85 -18.62
N ALA A 183 5.46 5.00 -17.93
CA ALA A 183 5.90 5.22 -16.55
C ALA A 183 6.74 6.49 -16.32
N ASN A 184 7.35 7.03 -17.37
CA ASN A 184 8.13 8.28 -17.29
C ASN A 184 7.30 9.55 -17.53
N LYS A 185 5.99 9.42 -17.76
CA LYS A 185 5.10 10.57 -17.94
C LYS A 185 4.63 11.05 -16.57
N PRO A 186 4.45 12.38 -16.35
CA PRO A 186 3.85 12.86 -15.13
C PRO A 186 2.42 12.38 -15.02
N ALA A 187 1.96 12.12 -13.79
CA ALA A 187 0.56 11.81 -13.54
C ALA A 187 -0.34 13.00 -13.95
N ASN A 188 -1.54 12.70 -14.42
CA ASN A 188 -2.54 13.70 -14.84
C ASN A 188 -3.28 14.31 -13.63
N ILE A 189 -2.54 14.63 -12.59
CA ILE A 189 -3.08 15.15 -11.34
C ILE A 189 -2.06 16.04 -10.64
N ALA A 190 -2.53 17.05 -9.94
CA ALA A 190 -1.69 17.83 -9.03
C ALA A 190 -1.17 16.93 -7.88
N GLU A 191 0.06 17.17 -7.44
CA GLU A 191 0.71 16.31 -6.43
C GLU A 191 -0.12 16.19 -5.16
N GLU A 192 -0.59 17.30 -4.64
CA GLU A 192 -1.39 17.41 -3.41
C GLU A 192 -2.71 16.64 -3.45
N HIS A 193 -3.23 16.37 -4.65
CA HIS A 193 -4.46 15.60 -4.84
C HIS A 193 -4.18 14.12 -5.10
N SER A 194 -2.92 13.71 -5.27
CA SER A 194 -2.59 12.31 -5.49
C SER A 194 -2.85 11.45 -4.23
N GLU A 195 -2.87 10.16 -4.40
CA GLU A 195 -3.36 9.18 -3.44
C GLU A 195 -2.61 9.22 -2.09
N THR A 196 -1.28 9.33 -2.12
CA THR A 196 -0.45 9.32 -0.91
C THR A 196 -0.64 10.58 -0.04
N PRO A 197 -0.57 11.82 -0.58
CA PRO A 197 -0.90 13.04 0.18
C PRO A 197 -2.32 13.06 0.73
N TRP A 198 -3.29 12.60 -0.06
CA TRP A 198 -4.68 12.52 0.38
C TRP A 198 -4.83 11.61 1.62
N LEU A 199 -4.27 10.39 1.56
CA LEU A 199 -4.36 9.45 2.68
C LEU A 199 -3.62 9.97 3.92
N THR A 200 -2.49 10.66 3.73
CA THR A 200 -1.77 11.34 4.82
C THR A 200 -2.62 12.42 5.46
N SER A 201 -3.33 13.23 4.67
CA SER A 201 -4.27 14.23 5.19
C SER A 201 -5.39 13.58 6.01
N LYS A 202 -5.97 12.49 5.50
CA LYS A 202 -6.99 11.72 6.22
C LYS A 202 -6.48 11.07 7.50
N THR A 203 -5.21 10.70 7.53
CA THR A 203 -4.55 10.21 8.75
C THR A 203 -4.39 11.31 9.78
N ILE A 204 -3.99 12.50 9.38
CA ILE A 204 -3.89 13.66 10.26
C ILE A 204 -5.27 14.04 10.81
N GLU A 205 -6.29 14.16 9.95
CA GLU A 205 -7.67 14.39 10.37
C GLU A 205 -8.14 13.36 11.41
N PHE A 206 -7.83 12.09 11.19
CA PHE A 206 -8.14 11.04 12.16
C PHE A 206 -7.48 11.31 13.52
N ILE A 207 -6.17 11.59 13.53
CA ILE A 207 -5.41 11.84 14.77
C ILE A 207 -5.95 13.06 15.52
N GLU A 208 -6.40 14.09 14.81
CA GLU A 208 -7.02 15.30 15.39
C GLU A 208 -8.30 14.98 16.17
N THR A 209 -9.07 14.00 15.72
CA THR A 209 -10.30 13.57 16.40
C THR A 209 -10.06 12.74 17.66
N ARG A 210 -8.82 12.27 17.89
CA ARG A 210 -8.50 11.40 19.05
C ARG A 210 -8.22 12.22 20.29
N ASP A 211 -8.89 11.90 21.38
CA ASP A 211 -8.52 12.41 22.70
C ASP A 211 -7.17 11.82 23.14
N LYS A 212 -6.65 12.28 24.27
CA LYS A 212 -5.36 11.80 24.81
C LYS A 212 -5.51 10.69 25.84
N GLU A 213 -6.74 10.40 26.25
CA GLU A 213 -7.05 9.45 27.32
C GLU A 213 -7.27 8.04 26.80
N THR A 214 -7.90 7.92 25.63
CA THR A 214 -8.21 6.62 25.02
C THR A 214 -7.05 6.10 24.20
N PRO A 215 -6.44 4.97 24.54
CA PRO A 215 -5.40 4.35 23.71
C PRO A 215 -5.96 3.94 22.34
N TRP A 216 -5.27 4.29 21.30
CA TRP A 216 -5.67 3.96 19.93
C TRP A 216 -4.52 3.42 19.08
N MET A 217 -4.87 2.63 18.09
CA MET A 217 -4.00 2.17 17.02
C MET A 217 -4.62 2.53 15.67
N ALA A 218 -3.86 3.16 14.81
CA ALA A 218 -4.23 3.40 13.43
C ALA A 218 -3.38 2.54 12.49
N HIS A 219 -4.04 1.66 11.76
CA HIS A 219 -3.40 0.95 10.65
C HIS A 219 -3.47 1.83 9.40
N VAL A 220 -2.46 2.67 9.21
CA VAL A 220 -2.32 3.51 8.01
C VAL A 220 -1.66 2.67 6.92
N SER A 221 -2.38 2.43 5.83
CA SER A 221 -1.95 1.52 4.78
C SER A 221 -2.02 2.16 3.40
N TYR A 222 -0.88 2.65 2.94
CA TYR A 222 -0.72 3.29 1.64
C TYR A 222 -0.71 2.26 0.51
N ILE A 223 -1.34 2.60 -0.62
CA ILE A 223 -1.26 1.81 -1.85
C ILE A 223 0.09 1.98 -2.53
N LYS A 224 0.67 3.18 -2.48
CA LYS A 224 1.98 3.43 -3.08
C LYS A 224 3.12 2.90 -2.18
N PRO A 225 4.22 2.45 -2.82
CA PRO A 225 4.62 2.59 -4.24
C PRO A 225 4.13 1.48 -5.18
N HIS A 226 3.04 0.76 -4.88
CA HIS A 226 2.46 -0.25 -5.75
C HIS A 226 2.13 0.30 -7.15
N TRP A 227 2.25 -0.53 -8.15
CA TRP A 227 1.81 -0.31 -9.52
C TRP A 227 0.32 0.11 -9.62
N PRO A 228 -0.07 1.01 -10.55
CA PRO A 228 0.67 1.57 -11.68
C PRO A 228 1.79 2.52 -11.29
N TYR A 229 2.91 2.46 -12.07
CA TYR A 229 4.08 3.31 -11.85
C TYR A 229 3.93 4.64 -12.60
N ILE A 230 2.97 5.43 -12.17
CA ILE A 230 2.77 6.81 -12.60
C ILE A 230 2.95 7.72 -11.39
N VAL A 231 3.67 8.80 -11.57
CA VAL A 231 4.13 9.65 -10.49
C VAL A 231 3.77 11.10 -10.81
N PRO A 232 3.19 11.86 -9.89
CA PRO A 232 2.93 13.28 -10.14
C PRO A 232 4.23 14.09 -10.26
N ALA A 233 4.16 15.23 -10.93
CA ALA A 233 5.23 16.19 -10.88
C ALA A 233 5.35 16.77 -9.45
N PRO A 234 6.58 17.03 -8.92
CA PRO A 234 7.88 16.93 -9.62
C PRO A 234 8.53 15.54 -9.57
N TYR A 235 7.98 14.56 -8.86
CA TYR A 235 8.62 13.27 -8.57
C TYR A 235 8.86 12.41 -9.82
N HIS A 236 8.09 12.60 -10.90
CA HIS A 236 8.16 11.79 -12.12
C HIS A 236 9.51 11.87 -12.85
N ASN A 237 10.28 12.91 -12.65
CA ASN A 237 11.57 13.15 -13.32
C ASN A 237 12.76 13.36 -12.37
N MET A 238 12.59 13.05 -11.07
CA MET A 238 13.69 13.14 -10.09
C MET A 238 14.77 12.10 -10.33
N TYR A 239 14.42 10.95 -10.93
CA TYR A 239 15.32 9.84 -11.20
C TYR A 239 15.26 9.46 -12.67
N ASP A 240 16.34 8.88 -13.18
CA ASP A 240 16.48 8.41 -14.56
C ASP A 240 17.24 7.07 -14.63
N ALA A 241 17.50 6.59 -15.85
CA ALA A 241 18.16 5.32 -16.10
C ALA A 241 19.56 5.18 -15.42
N ARG A 242 20.27 6.29 -15.13
CA ARG A 242 21.59 6.28 -14.45
C ARG A 242 21.48 5.88 -12.98
N HIS A 243 20.32 6.04 -12.40
CA HIS A 243 20.03 5.73 -11.00
C HIS A 243 19.48 4.30 -10.79
N VAL A 244 19.29 3.54 -11.88
CA VAL A 244 18.75 2.18 -11.81
C VAL A 244 19.85 1.19 -11.40
N PRO A 245 19.71 0.50 -10.25
CA PRO A 245 20.68 -0.51 -9.86
C PRO A 245 20.72 -1.68 -10.86
N PRO A 246 21.88 -2.34 -11.01
CA PRO A 246 21.97 -3.56 -11.80
C PRO A 246 20.97 -4.62 -11.37
N ALA A 247 20.41 -5.37 -12.33
CA ALA A 247 19.55 -6.50 -12.00
C ALA A 247 20.34 -7.59 -11.30
N LYS A 248 19.86 -8.06 -10.16
CA LYS A 248 20.40 -9.24 -9.49
C LYS A 248 19.81 -10.47 -10.16
N ARG A 249 20.60 -11.16 -10.97
CA ARG A 249 20.21 -12.35 -11.72
C ARG A 249 21.29 -13.42 -11.60
N HIS A 250 20.87 -14.67 -11.51
CA HIS A 250 21.78 -15.80 -11.48
C HIS A 250 21.28 -16.89 -12.44
N ALA A 251 22.20 -17.58 -13.15
CA ALA A 251 21.85 -18.59 -14.14
C ALA A 251 21.01 -19.73 -13.57
N ILE A 252 21.27 -20.13 -12.33
CA ILE A 252 20.50 -21.20 -11.62
C ILE A 252 18.99 -20.91 -11.53
N GLU A 253 18.59 -19.64 -11.59
CA GLU A 253 17.17 -19.26 -11.59
C GLU A 253 16.42 -19.71 -12.85
N GLN A 254 17.16 -20.10 -13.90
CA GLN A 254 16.61 -20.50 -15.20
C GLN A 254 16.83 -21.99 -15.48
N ASP A 255 17.86 -22.61 -14.90
CA ASP A 255 18.24 -24.01 -15.22
C ASP A 255 17.27 -25.05 -14.65
N ASP A 256 16.84 -24.89 -13.40
CA ASP A 256 15.84 -25.77 -12.76
C ASP A 256 15.05 -24.98 -11.70
N PRO A 257 14.22 -24.03 -12.15
CA PRO A 257 13.49 -23.18 -11.20
C PRO A 257 12.42 -24.01 -10.46
N HIS A 258 12.24 -23.69 -9.18
CA HIS A 258 11.07 -24.20 -8.47
C HIS A 258 9.80 -23.94 -9.28
N PRO A 259 8.86 -24.90 -9.42
CA PRO A 259 7.70 -24.80 -10.33
C PRO A 259 6.88 -23.51 -10.19
N VAL A 260 6.68 -23.01 -8.96
CA VAL A 260 5.98 -21.74 -8.70
C VAL A 260 6.78 -20.56 -9.27
N PHE A 261 8.08 -20.54 -9.06
CA PHE A 261 8.95 -19.47 -9.56
C PHE A 261 9.06 -19.49 -11.10
N GLY A 262 9.19 -20.68 -11.69
CA GLY A 262 9.20 -20.86 -13.14
C GLY A 262 7.89 -20.39 -13.79
N ALA A 263 6.74 -20.71 -13.19
CA ALA A 263 5.45 -20.22 -13.65
C ALA A 263 5.35 -18.67 -13.54
N TYR A 264 5.89 -18.10 -12.48
CA TYR A 264 5.94 -16.65 -12.30
C TYR A 264 6.83 -15.97 -13.36
N GLN A 265 8.01 -16.53 -13.65
CA GLN A 265 8.90 -16.05 -14.72
C GLN A 265 8.22 -16.10 -16.11
N GLY A 266 7.34 -17.07 -16.35
CA GLY A 266 6.53 -17.18 -17.56
C GLY A 266 5.44 -16.12 -17.71
N ASN A 267 5.12 -15.37 -16.67
CA ASN A 267 4.13 -14.32 -16.71
C ASN A 267 4.57 -13.17 -17.60
N LYS A 268 3.63 -12.60 -18.40
CA LYS A 268 3.90 -11.49 -19.33
C LYS A 268 4.53 -10.26 -18.66
N ILE A 269 4.17 -10.00 -17.41
CA ILE A 269 4.70 -8.87 -16.62
C ILE A 269 6.17 -9.15 -16.27
N ALA A 270 6.47 -10.33 -15.74
CA ALA A 270 7.84 -10.74 -15.42
C ALA A 270 8.74 -10.71 -16.69
N GLN A 271 8.23 -11.24 -17.80
CA GLN A 271 8.93 -11.18 -19.10
C GLN A 271 9.19 -9.74 -19.58
N ALA A 272 8.26 -8.80 -19.31
CA ALA A 272 8.48 -7.40 -19.64
C ALA A 272 9.66 -6.82 -18.84
N PHE A 273 9.76 -7.13 -17.55
CA PHE A 273 10.85 -6.68 -16.69
C PHE A 273 12.21 -7.35 -16.94
N GLN A 274 12.25 -8.47 -17.67
CA GLN A 274 13.52 -9.03 -18.15
C GLN A 274 14.23 -8.09 -19.13
N LYS A 275 13.48 -7.19 -19.79
CA LYS A 275 14.02 -6.23 -20.76
C LYS A 275 14.59 -5.02 -20.02
N GLU A 276 15.89 -4.79 -20.15
CA GLU A 276 16.58 -3.66 -19.51
C GLU A 276 15.91 -2.31 -19.86
N LYS A 277 15.46 -2.13 -21.09
CA LYS A 277 14.74 -0.92 -21.53
C LYS A 277 13.46 -0.65 -20.72
N VAL A 278 12.78 -1.69 -20.24
CA VAL A 278 11.59 -1.55 -19.36
C VAL A 278 12.03 -1.16 -17.97
N ARG A 279 13.03 -1.85 -17.42
CA ARG A 279 13.57 -1.54 -16.08
C ARG A 279 14.05 -0.09 -16.00
N GLN A 280 14.84 0.36 -16.96
CA GLN A 280 15.38 1.72 -17.03
C GLN A 280 14.30 2.82 -17.11
N LYS A 281 13.06 2.47 -17.46
CA LYS A 281 11.94 3.39 -17.50
C LYS A 281 11.06 3.30 -16.24
N VAL A 282 10.80 2.11 -15.76
CA VAL A 282 9.85 1.86 -14.66
C VAL A 282 10.47 2.10 -13.29
N ILE A 283 11.73 1.68 -13.10
CA ILE A 283 12.39 1.82 -11.80
C ILE A 283 12.55 3.29 -11.37
N PRO A 284 12.91 4.24 -12.23
CA PRO A 284 12.89 5.66 -11.87
C PRO A 284 11.53 6.17 -11.37
N ALA A 285 10.44 5.74 -12.00
CA ALA A 285 9.10 6.09 -11.54
C ALA A 285 8.79 5.47 -10.16
N TYR A 286 9.16 4.21 -9.95
CA TYR A 286 9.05 3.56 -8.65
C TYR A 286 9.85 4.31 -7.57
N MET A 287 11.06 4.77 -7.88
CA MET A 287 11.86 5.61 -6.98
C MET A 287 11.17 6.94 -6.67
N GLY A 288 10.53 7.55 -7.66
CA GLY A 288 9.74 8.76 -7.47
C GLY A 288 8.54 8.55 -6.54
N LEU A 289 7.83 7.42 -6.68
CA LEU A 289 6.73 7.05 -5.77
C LEU A 289 7.23 6.86 -4.33
N ILE A 290 8.38 6.19 -4.15
CA ILE A 290 8.99 6.02 -2.82
C ILE A 290 9.38 7.38 -2.23
N LYS A 291 9.94 8.27 -3.04
CA LYS A 291 10.29 9.61 -2.57
C LYS A 291 9.06 10.41 -2.12
N GLN A 292 7.97 10.32 -2.84
CA GLN A 292 6.70 10.92 -2.41
C GLN A 292 6.19 10.28 -1.10
N CYS A 293 6.28 8.96 -0.96
CA CYS A 293 5.94 8.28 0.30
C CYS A 293 6.80 8.78 1.46
N ASP A 294 8.11 8.98 1.24
CA ASP A 294 9.03 9.52 2.24
C ASP A 294 8.63 10.93 2.68
N ASP A 295 8.33 11.81 1.72
CA ASP A 295 7.93 13.18 2.02
C ASP A 295 6.60 13.24 2.79
N GLN A 296 5.65 12.39 2.46
CA GLN A 296 4.38 12.30 3.18
C GLN A 296 4.55 11.68 4.58
N LEU A 297 5.48 10.74 4.75
CA LEU A 297 5.88 10.29 6.09
C LEU A 297 6.46 11.44 6.90
N GLY A 298 7.31 12.27 6.29
CA GLY A 298 7.86 13.48 6.92
C GLY A 298 6.78 14.44 7.39
N ARG A 299 5.76 14.66 6.57
CA ARG A 299 4.60 15.49 6.93
C ARG A 299 3.84 14.94 8.15
N LEU A 300 3.63 13.61 8.19
CA LEU A 300 2.97 12.96 9.32
C LEU A 300 3.82 13.04 10.60
N LEU A 301 5.13 12.80 10.50
CA LEU A 301 6.06 12.91 11.63
C LEU A 301 6.11 14.33 12.20
N THR A 302 6.16 15.35 11.33
CA THR A 302 6.12 16.76 11.74
C THR A 302 4.83 17.07 12.48
N TYR A 303 3.68 16.61 11.96
CA TYR A 303 2.41 16.81 12.66
C TYR A 303 2.39 16.15 14.05
N LEU A 304 2.89 14.92 14.19
CA LEU A 304 2.96 14.22 15.47
C LEU A 304 3.89 14.95 16.46
N GLU A 305 4.98 15.54 15.97
CA GLU A 305 5.92 16.32 16.78
C GLU A 305 5.30 17.64 17.25
N ASP A 306 4.75 18.44 16.32
CA ASP A 306 4.15 19.74 16.60
C ASP A 306 2.94 19.63 17.53
N SER A 307 2.15 18.56 17.41
CA SER A 307 1.02 18.26 18.31
C SER A 307 1.45 17.67 19.65
N GLY A 308 2.75 17.40 19.86
CA GLY A 308 3.31 16.79 21.06
C GLY A 308 2.94 15.34 21.26
N ARG A 309 2.41 14.66 20.20
CA ARG A 309 1.97 13.26 20.26
C ARG A 309 3.09 12.26 19.96
N LEU A 310 4.17 12.69 19.29
CA LEU A 310 5.25 11.80 18.85
C LEU A 310 5.90 11.04 20.02
N LYS A 311 6.06 11.67 21.19
CA LYS A 311 6.70 11.08 22.37
C LYS A 311 5.91 9.92 22.98
N ASP A 312 4.59 9.88 22.78
CA ASP A 312 3.67 8.88 23.32
C ASP A 312 3.14 7.94 22.22
N THR A 313 3.68 8.02 21.00
CA THR A 313 3.25 7.22 19.85
C THR A 313 4.35 6.26 19.42
N MET A 314 4.06 4.97 19.47
CA MET A 314 4.91 3.96 18.83
C MET A 314 4.61 3.91 17.34
N ILE A 315 5.65 4.08 16.50
CA ILE A 315 5.55 4.01 15.05
C ILE A 315 6.11 2.68 14.58
N VAL A 316 5.27 1.87 13.94
CA VAL A 316 5.69 0.62 13.27
C VAL A 316 5.61 0.83 11.77
N LEU A 317 6.77 0.90 11.12
CA LEU A 317 6.88 1.10 9.68
C LEU A 317 7.20 -0.23 9.00
N THR A 318 6.38 -0.63 8.03
CA THR A 318 6.52 -1.93 7.35
C THR A 318 6.01 -1.86 5.92
N SER A 319 6.37 -2.88 5.13
CA SER A 319 5.75 -3.20 3.84
C SER A 319 4.99 -4.52 3.94
N ASP A 320 3.99 -4.72 3.10
CA ASP A 320 3.32 -6.02 2.98
C ASP A 320 4.18 -7.04 2.23
N HIS A 321 4.90 -6.62 1.21
CA HIS A 321 5.93 -7.38 0.51
C HIS A 321 6.83 -6.43 -0.30
N GLY A 322 7.94 -6.94 -0.84
CA GLY A 322 8.74 -6.20 -1.82
C GLY A 322 8.20 -6.35 -3.24
N ASP A 323 8.94 -5.83 -4.20
CA ASP A 323 8.71 -6.06 -5.63
C ASP A 323 9.80 -7.01 -6.16
N SER A 324 9.40 -8.11 -6.77
CA SER A 324 10.29 -9.14 -7.32
C SER A 324 10.75 -8.84 -8.77
N ARG A 325 10.55 -7.62 -9.26
CA ARG A 325 10.78 -7.24 -10.66
C ARG A 325 12.10 -6.56 -10.91
#